data_fca68ecbe04d4f4d8cad7ca52e14ee52
#
_entry.id   fca68ecbe04d4f4d8cad7ca52e14ee52
#
_cell.length_a   1.000
_cell.length_b   1.000
_cell.length_c   1.000
_cell.angle_alpha   90.00
_cell.angle_beta   90.00
_cell.angle_gamma   90.00
#
_symmetry.space_group_name_H-M   'P 1'
#
loop_
_entity.id
_entity.type
_entity.pdbx_description
1 polymer ?
#
loop_
_entity_poly.entity_id
_entity_poly.type
_entity_poly.pdbx_seq_one_letter_code
_entity_poly.pdbx_strand_id
1 'polypeptide(L)'
;MRKVFPRPEILGRLYFCGFDVVSEQYIHDRYCVIAQKKRQPSQEQHRYGLLIRLRRIGKDGNKFNVFKFRTMYAYSEYLQTYVYENNDLDVGGKFNDDYRVTEWGHFLRKTWLDELPMFINMFKGQMKLVGVRPLSQQYYDLYTPELQQLRIKTKPGLLPPFYVDMPDTLEEIQESERKYLEAYLEHPFRTDWKYFWKIVGNILFKGKRSK
;
A
#
# COMPACT_ATOMS: atom_id res chain seq x y z
N MET A 1 -13.43 -25.44 19.77
CA MET A 1 -12.13 -24.89 19.39
C MET A 1 -12.05 -23.44 19.86
N ARG A 2 -11.16 -23.07 20.78
CA ARG A 2 -10.99 -21.68 21.22
C ARG A 2 -10.33 -20.88 20.07
N LYS A 3 -10.99 -19.80 19.62
CA LYS A 3 -10.37 -18.86 18.67
C LYS A 3 -9.26 -18.10 19.39
N VAL A 4 -8.03 -18.26 18.94
CA VAL A 4 -6.89 -17.46 19.40
C VAL A 4 -6.76 -16.31 18.38
N PHE A 5 -6.86 -15.08 18.85
CA PHE A 5 -6.65 -13.91 18.02
C PHE A 5 -5.19 -13.46 18.12
N PRO A 6 -4.52 -13.16 17.01
CA PRO A 6 -3.18 -12.59 17.03
C PRO A 6 -3.20 -11.16 17.61
N ARG A 7 -2.06 -10.73 18.19
CA ARG A 7 -1.91 -9.39 18.80
C ARG A 7 -2.45 -8.26 17.93
N PRO A 8 -2.12 -8.16 16.62
CA PRO A 8 -2.62 -7.07 15.78
C PRO A 8 -4.15 -7.04 15.67
N GLU A 9 -4.78 -8.20 15.61
CA GLU A 9 -6.24 -8.29 15.53
C GLU A 9 -6.91 -7.90 16.86
N ILE A 10 -6.32 -8.28 17.99
CA ILE A 10 -6.83 -7.88 19.32
C ILE A 10 -6.79 -6.36 19.45
N LEU A 11 -5.62 -5.75 19.19
CA LEU A 11 -5.45 -4.31 19.28
C LEU A 11 -6.37 -3.57 18.29
N GLY A 12 -6.42 -4.01 17.04
CA GLY A 12 -7.29 -3.40 16.02
C GLY A 12 -8.77 -3.43 16.40
N ARG A 13 -9.25 -4.53 17.00
CA ARG A 13 -10.61 -4.64 17.52
C ARG A 13 -10.88 -3.68 18.68
N LEU A 14 -9.91 -3.46 19.56
CA LEU A 14 -10.03 -2.47 20.63
C LEU A 14 -10.21 -1.07 20.05
N TYR A 15 -9.35 -0.66 19.11
CA TYR A 15 -9.49 0.64 18.42
C TYR A 15 -10.81 0.75 17.65
N PHE A 16 -11.22 -0.30 16.94
CA PHE A 16 -12.52 -0.35 16.26
C PHE A 16 -13.67 -0.12 17.23
N CYS A 17 -13.60 -0.71 18.43
CA CYS A 17 -14.59 -0.51 19.48
C CYS A 17 -14.46 0.84 20.21
N GLY A 18 -13.52 1.70 19.83
CA GLY A 18 -13.31 3.03 20.40
C GLY A 18 -12.49 3.06 21.67
N PHE A 19 -11.67 2.04 21.93
CA PHE A 19 -10.68 2.03 22.99
C PHE A 19 -9.33 2.47 22.44
N ASP A 20 -8.56 3.18 23.27
CA ASP A 20 -7.14 3.43 23.05
C ASP A 20 -6.34 2.53 24.00
N VAL A 21 -5.25 1.96 23.48
CA VAL A 21 -4.34 1.11 24.26
C VAL A 21 -3.45 2.02 25.12
N VAL A 22 -3.49 1.80 26.42
CA VAL A 22 -2.68 2.52 27.41
C VAL A 22 -1.36 1.79 27.65
N SER A 23 -1.41 0.47 27.76
CA SER A 23 -0.22 -0.37 27.87
C SER A 23 -0.51 -1.79 27.43
N GLU A 24 0.53 -2.48 27.00
CA GLU A 24 0.50 -3.89 26.65
C GLU A 24 1.75 -4.59 27.13
N GLN A 25 1.61 -5.83 27.64
CA GLN A 25 2.75 -6.62 28.10
C GLN A 25 2.42 -8.11 28.14
N TYR A 26 3.45 -8.94 28.10
CA TYR A 26 3.33 -10.37 28.35
C TYR A 26 3.64 -10.66 29.82
N ILE A 27 2.71 -11.30 30.52
CA ILE A 27 2.85 -11.72 31.90
C ILE A 27 2.60 -13.24 31.96
N HIS A 28 3.59 -14.03 32.34
CA HIS A 28 3.49 -15.50 32.41
C HIS A 28 2.82 -16.12 31.16
N ASP A 29 3.37 -15.83 29.99
CA ASP A 29 2.88 -16.29 28.68
C ASP A 29 1.45 -15.82 28.31
N ARG A 30 0.89 -14.87 29.05
CA ARG A 30 -0.40 -14.25 28.74
C ARG A 30 -0.19 -12.84 28.20
N TYR A 31 -0.82 -12.56 27.08
CA TYR A 31 -0.85 -11.21 26.55
C TYR A 31 -1.89 -10.39 27.29
N CYS A 32 -1.45 -9.36 28.02
CA CYS A 32 -2.26 -8.46 28.83
C CYS A 32 -2.29 -7.08 28.17
N VAL A 33 -3.49 -6.51 28.02
CA VAL A 33 -3.69 -5.17 27.45
C VAL A 33 -4.53 -4.34 28.41
N ILE A 34 -4.07 -3.14 28.71
CA ILE A 34 -4.85 -2.12 29.39
C ILE A 34 -5.33 -1.13 28.33
N ALA A 35 -6.65 -0.99 28.22
CA ALA A 35 -7.25 -0.11 27.24
C ALA A 35 -8.31 0.80 27.88
N GLN A 36 -8.39 2.06 27.44
CA GLN A 36 -9.33 3.05 27.94
C GLN A 36 -10.33 3.40 26.84
N LYS A 37 -11.62 3.41 27.18
CA LYS A 37 -12.68 3.86 26.27
C LYS A 37 -12.55 5.37 26.04
N LYS A 38 -12.37 5.77 24.78
CA LYS A 38 -12.20 7.19 24.38
C LYS A 38 -13.26 7.65 23.39
N ARG A 39 -13.77 6.74 22.55
CA ARG A 39 -14.64 7.07 21.41
C ARG A 39 -15.81 6.11 21.32
N GLN A 40 -16.82 6.48 20.54
CA GLN A 40 -17.86 5.52 20.14
C GLN A 40 -17.27 4.48 19.19
N PRO A 41 -17.81 3.24 19.17
CA PRO A 41 -17.41 2.23 18.22
C PRO A 41 -17.57 2.73 16.77
N SER A 42 -16.66 2.34 15.90
CA SER A 42 -16.83 2.57 14.46
C SER A 42 -18.08 1.83 13.97
N GLN A 43 -18.89 2.50 13.17
CA GLN A 43 -20.08 1.90 12.55
C GLN A 43 -19.77 1.28 11.18
N GLU A 44 -18.53 1.30 10.76
CA GLU A 44 -18.12 0.73 9.48
C GLU A 44 -18.31 -0.78 9.48
N GLN A 45 -19.01 -1.28 8.46
CA GLN A 45 -19.14 -2.71 8.23
C GLN A 45 -18.00 -3.22 7.39
N HIS A 46 -17.11 -3.99 7.99
CA HIS A 46 -15.98 -4.61 7.29
C HIS A 46 -16.23 -6.09 7.01
N ARG A 47 -15.96 -6.50 5.77
CA ARG A 47 -15.86 -7.90 5.38
C ARG A 47 -14.39 -8.25 5.17
N TYR A 48 -13.83 -9.02 6.10
CA TYR A 48 -12.45 -9.45 6.04
C TYR A 48 -12.29 -10.71 5.19
N GLY A 49 -12.44 -10.56 3.87
CA GLY A 49 -12.18 -11.63 2.90
C GLY A 49 -10.72 -11.62 2.40
N LEU A 50 -10.40 -12.59 1.54
CA LEU A 50 -9.09 -12.71 0.91
C LEU A 50 -8.73 -11.50 0.04
N LEU A 51 -9.72 -10.90 -0.64
CA LEU A 51 -9.55 -9.72 -1.48
C LEU A 51 -9.87 -8.45 -0.71
N ILE A 52 -9.03 -7.45 -0.88
CA ILE A 52 -9.26 -6.08 -0.43
C ILE A 52 -9.48 -5.15 -1.62
N ARG A 53 -10.18 -4.05 -1.37
CA ARG A 53 -10.45 -2.99 -2.33
C ARG A 53 -9.88 -1.70 -1.77
N LEU A 54 -8.90 -1.14 -2.47
CA LEU A 54 -8.25 0.10 -2.05
C LEU A 54 -8.66 1.22 -3.00
N ARG A 55 -9.34 2.24 -2.47
CA ARG A 55 -9.77 3.38 -3.28
C ARG A 55 -8.55 4.19 -3.71
N ARG A 56 -8.43 4.42 -5.00
CA ARG A 56 -7.26 5.07 -5.63
C ARG A 56 -7.71 6.06 -6.70
N ILE A 57 -6.82 7.01 -7.02
CA ILE A 57 -7.01 7.99 -8.08
C ILE A 57 -6.48 7.39 -9.38
N GLY A 58 -7.29 7.47 -10.43
CA GLY A 58 -6.99 7.00 -11.78
C GLY A 58 -6.94 8.13 -12.80
N LYS A 59 -7.09 7.77 -14.07
CA LYS A 59 -7.15 8.71 -15.17
C LYS A 59 -8.31 9.69 -14.99
N ASP A 60 -8.11 10.94 -15.43
CA ASP A 60 -9.06 12.06 -15.36
C ASP A 60 -9.52 12.35 -13.92
N GLY A 61 -8.72 11.96 -12.89
CA GLY A 61 -9.05 12.12 -11.48
C GLY A 61 -10.13 11.17 -10.97
N ASN A 62 -10.62 10.25 -11.79
CA ASN A 62 -11.65 9.30 -11.42
C ASN A 62 -11.17 8.33 -10.34
N LYS A 63 -11.95 8.17 -9.27
CA LYS A 63 -11.64 7.23 -8.19
C LYS A 63 -12.12 5.83 -8.54
N PHE A 64 -11.24 4.85 -8.44
CA PHE A 64 -11.55 3.44 -8.67
C PHE A 64 -11.02 2.56 -7.54
N ASN A 65 -11.45 1.31 -7.47
CA ASN A 65 -10.99 0.36 -6.48
C ASN A 65 -9.92 -0.55 -7.07
N VAL A 66 -8.70 -0.48 -6.53
CA VAL A 66 -7.63 -1.43 -6.81
C VAL A 66 -7.86 -2.70 -6.01
N PHE A 67 -7.80 -3.84 -6.66
CA PHE A 67 -7.93 -5.16 -6.03
C PHE A 67 -6.56 -5.70 -5.65
N LYS A 68 -6.43 -6.18 -4.40
CA LYS A 68 -5.23 -6.87 -3.92
C LYS A 68 -5.62 -8.04 -3.01
N PHE A 69 -4.71 -9.00 -2.83
CA PHE A 69 -4.87 -9.95 -1.74
C PHE A 69 -4.58 -9.28 -0.40
N ARG A 70 -5.33 -9.71 0.62
CA ARG A 70 -5.11 -9.24 1.99
C ARG A 70 -3.82 -9.85 2.54
N THR A 71 -2.90 -8.99 2.96
CA THR A 71 -1.62 -9.38 3.56
C THR A 71 -1.54 -9.03 5.05
N MET A 72 -2.51 -8.27 5.56
CA MET A 72 -2.55 -7.84 6.96
C MET A 72 -3.70 -8.53 7.70
N TYR A 73 -3.54 -8.64 9.02
CA TYR A 73 -4.60 -9.10 9.91
C TYR A 73 -5.85 -8.24 9.82
N ALA A 74 -7.00 -8.82 10.18
CA ALA A 74 -8.24 -8.08 10.27
C ALA A 74 -8.11 -6.94 11.30
N TYR A 75 -8.79 -5.82 11.05
CA TYR A 75 -8.77 -4.60 11.88
C TYR A 75 -7.42 -3.86 11.94
N SER A 76 -6.41 -4.25 11.16
CA SER A 76 -5.10 -3.60 11.14
C SER A 76 -5.14 -2.14 10.67
N GLU A 77 -6.15 -1.76 9.92
CA GLU A 77 -6.38 -0.39 9.45
C GLU A 77 -6.59 0.60 10.59
N TYR A 78 -7.13 0.15 11.72
CA TYR A 78 -7.34 0.98 12.91
C TYR A 78 -6.07 1.19 13.74
N LEU A 79 -5.00 0.47 13.44
CA LEU A 79 -3.72 0.56 14.14
C LEU A 79 -2.73 1.53 13.49
N GLN A 80 -3.11 2.25 12.43
CA GLN A 80 -2.15 3.06 11.68
C GLN A 80 -1.45 4.09 12.57
N THR A 81 -2.21 4.85 13.36
CA THR A 81 -1.68 5.86 14.27
C THR A 81 -0.86 5.22 15.39
N TYR A 82 -1.38 4.16 16.01
CA TYR A 82 -0.69 3.45 17.07
C TYR A 82 0.67 2.90 16.64
N VAL A 83 0.73 2.29 15.45
CA VAL A 83 1.97 1.78 14.89
C VAL A 83 2.94 2.92 14.54
N TYR A 84 2.43 4.03 14.03
CA TYR A 84 3.24 5.21 13.74
C TYR A 84 3.88 5.82 15.00
N GLU A 85 3.17 5.82 16.11
CA GLU A 85 3.65 6.37 17.39
C GLU A 85 4.63 5.44 18.12
N ASN A 86 4.57 4.12 17.87
CA ASN A 86 5.32 3.10 18.61
C ASN A 86 6.39 2.36 17.79
N ASN A 87 6.47 2.59 16.48
CA ASN A 87 7.46 1.96 15.61
C ASN A 87 8.26 3.01 14.85
N ASP A 88 9.57 2.78 14.73
CA ASP A 88 10.43 3.59 13.88
C ASP A 88 10.04 3.41 12.39
N LEU A 89 10.07 4.51 11.66
CA LEU A 89 9.90 4.51 10.20
C LEU A 89 11.24 4.17 9.54
N ASP A 90 11.23 3.21 8.63
CA ASP A 90 12.34 2.94 7.72
C ASP A 90 12.41 3.99 6.60
N VAL A 91 13.52 4.03 5.89
CA VAL A 91 13.73 4.89 4.72
C VAL A 91 12.59 4.68 3.71
N GLY A 92 11.93 5.78 3.31
CA GLY A 92 10.75 5.73 2.43
C GLY A 92 9.39 5.68 3.14
N GLY A 93 9.34 5.91 4.48
CA GLY A 93 8.09 6.04 5.25
C GLY A 93 7.33 4.74 5.46
N LYS A 94 7.97 3.59 5.31
CA LYS A 94 7.44 2.28 5.68
C LYS A 94 7.83 1.94 7.11
N PHE A 95 7.00 1.13 7.77
CA PHE A 95 7.34 0.62 9.09
C PHE A 95 8.37 -0.51 8.96
N ASN A 96 9.43 -0.40 9.77
CA ASN A 96 10.35 -1.52 9.93
C ASN A 96 9.63 -2.63 10.71
N ASP A 97 9.59 -3.84 10.14
CA ASP A 97 8.91 -5.01 10.72
C ASP A 97 7.44 -4.75 11.14
N ASP A 98 6.61 -4.41 10.17
CA ASP A 98 5.18 -4.14 10.42
C ASP A 98 4.46 -5.42 10.88
N TYR A 99 4.33 -5.60 12.20
CA TYR A 99 3.70 -6.76 12.84
C TYR A 99 2.22 -6.96 12.46
N ARG A 100 1.60 -5.99 11.77
CA ARG A 100 0.25 -6.13 11.21
C ARG A 100 0.19 -7.03 9.98
N VAL A 101 1.35 -7.29 9.36
CA VAL A 101 1.45 -8.18 8.21
C VAL A 101 1.47 -9.63 8.69
N THR A 102 0.67 -10.49 8.07
CA THR A 102 0.66 -11.92 8.37
C THR A 102 1.91 -12.58 7.77
N GLU A 103 2.31 -13.77 8.28
CA GLU A 103 3.41 -14.55 7.69
C GLU A 103 3.16 -14.81 6.20
N TRP A 104 1.94 -15.22 5.83
CA TRP A 104 1.51 -15.34 4.44
C TRP A 104 1.56 -14.01 3.70
N GLY A 105 1.23 -12.93 4.39
CA GLY A 105 1.31 -11.58 3.85
C GLY A 105 2.74 -11.21 3.46
N HIS A 106 3.72 -11.53 4.27
CA HIS A 106 5.14 -11.32 3.95
C HIS A 106 5.56 -12.13 2.71
N PHE A 107 5.16 -13.40 2.63
CA PHE A 107 5.42 -14.22 1.44
C PHE A 107 4.77 -13.62 0.19
N LEU A 108 3.49 -13.26 0.25
CA LEU A 108 2.76 -12.67 -0.88
C LEU A 108 3.41 -11.37 -1.36
N ARG A 109 3.80 -10.47 -0.43
CA ARG A 109 4.49 -9.21 -0.76
C ARG A 109 5.87 -9.45 -1.36
N LYS A 110 6.64 -10.39 -0.79
CA LYS A 110 7.98 -10.74 -1.30
C LYS A 110 7.93 -11.29 -2.72
N THR A 111 6.86 -11.98 -3.10
CA THR A 111 6.66 -12.58 -4.42
C THR A 111 5.78 -11.73 -5.34
N TRP A 112 5.25 -10.57 -4.87
CA TRP A 112 4.28 -9.71 -5.56
C TRP A 112 2.96 -10.38 -5.91
N LEU A 113 2.70 -11.55 -5.36
CA LEU A 113 1.44 -12.26 -5.57
C LEU A 113 0.24 -11.51 -5.00
N ASP A 114 0.46 -10.65 -3.98
CA ASP A 114 -0.60 -9.79 -3.44
C ASP A 114 -1.17 -8.81 -4.47
N GLU A 115 -0.43 -8.47 -5.52
CA GLU A 115 -0.84 -7.57 -6.58
C GLU A 115 -1.52 -8.27 -7.78
N LEU A 116 -1.53 -9.61 -7.85
CA LEU A 116 -2.17 -10.34 -8.94
C LEU A 116 -3.63 -9.93 -9.21
N PRO A 117 -4.48 -9.66 -8.19
CA PRO A 117 -5.84 -9.22 -8.44
C PRO A 117 -5.93 -7.87 -9.19
N MET A 118 -4.85 -7.09 -9.29
CA MET A 118 -4.81 -5.84 -10.08
C MET A 118 -4.99 -6.12 -11.59
N PHE A 119 -4.74 -7.34 -12.07
CA PHE A 119 -5.08 -7.73 -13.44
C PHE A 119 -6.58 -7.55 -13.74
N ILE A 120 -7.45 -7.69 -12.73
CA ILE A 120 -8.89 -7.39 -12.87
C ILE A 120 -9.08 -5.91 -13.24
N ASN A 121 -8.29 -5.01 -12.64
CA ASN A 121 -8.33 -3.59 -12.99
C ASN A 121 -7.80 -3.31 -14.40
N MET A 122 -6.80 -4.07 -14.86
CA MET A 122 -6.30 -3.98 -16.23
C MET A 122 -7.36 -4.43 -17.24
N PHE A 123 -8.00 -5.57 -17.02
CA PHE A 123 -9.10 -6.06 -17.87
C PHE A 123 -10.29 -5.11 -17.90
N LYS A 124 -10.57 -4.41 -16.79
CA LYS A 124 -11.58 -3.34 -16.72
C LYS A 124 -11.13 -2.03 -17.39
N GLY A 125 -9.93 -1.96 -17.95
CA GLY A 125 -9.38 -0.77 -18.57
C GLY A 125 -9.07 0.38 -17.61
N GLN A 126 -9.06 0.14 -16.30
CA GLN A 126 -8.79 1.14 -15.26
C GLN A 126 -7.28 1.34 -15.03
N MET A 127 -6.47 0.35 -15.36
CA MET A 127 -5.02 0.35 -15.23
C MET A 127 -4.38 -0.15 -16.52
N LYS A 128 -3.08 0.12 -16.66
CA LYS A 128 -2.19 -0.44 -17.69
C LYS A 128 -1.02 -1.20 -17.06
N LEU A 129 -0.22 -1.89 -17.86
CA LEU A 129 0.88 -2.69 -17.35
C LEU A 129 1.99 -1.80 -16.77
N VAL A 130 2.52 -0.86 -17.54
CA VAL A 130 3.55 0.09 -17.11
C VAL A 130 2.90 1.45 -16.88
N GLY A 131 3.16 2.10 -15.76
CA GLY A 131 2.59 3.42 -15.44
C GLY A 131 2.79 3.79 -13.98
N VAL A 132 2.51 5.04 -13.65
CA VAL A 132 2.63 5.53 -12.26
C VAL A 132 1.73 4.73 -11.31
N ARG A 133 2.22 4.53 -10.09
CA ARG A 133 1.47 3.75 -9.08
C ARG A 133 0.14 4.44 -8.73
N PRO A 134 -1.00 3.69 -8.60
CA PRO A 134 -2.25 4.28 -8.15
C PRO A 134 -2.17 4.72 -6.68
N LEU A 135 -2.34 6.01 -6.42
CA LEU A 135 -2.20 6.62 -5.09
C LEU A 135 -3.54 6.73 -4.35
N SER A 136 -3.48 6.70 -3.00
CA SER A 136 -4.58 7.17 -2.16
C SER A 136 -4.71 8.69 -2.26
N GLN A 137 -5.86 9.25 -1.85
CA GLN A 137 -6.03 10.69 -1.81
C GLN A 137 -4.96 11.36 -0.94
N GLN A 138 -4.74 10.87 0.27
CA GLN A 138 -3.75 11.42 1.20
C GLN A 138 -2.33 11.47 0.59
N TYR A 139 -1.91 10.40 -0.10
CA TYR A 139 -0.58 10.37 -0.72
C TYR A 139 -0.52 11.24 -1.98
N TYR A 140 -1.61 11.34 -2.73
CA TYR A 140 -1.73 12.21 -3.90
C TYR A 140 -1.62 13.69 -3.51
N ASP A 141 -2.16 14.07 -2.37
CA ASP A 141 -2.14 15.46 -1.87
C ASP A 141 -0.73 15.92 -1.43
N LEU A 142 0.23 14.98 -1.27
CA LEU A 142 1.65 15.29 -1.03
C LEU A 142 2.43 15.67 -2.31
N TYR A 143 1.81 15.46 -3.47
CA TYR A 143 2.44 15.75 -4.76
C TYR A 143 2.22 17.20 -5.17
N THR A 144 3.18 17.76 -5.94
CA THR A 144 3.01 19.11 -6.49
C THR A 144 1.79 19.18 -7.42
N PRO A 145 1.06 20.32 -7.48
CA PRO A 145 -0.12 20.46 -8.34
C PRO A 145 0.15 20.12 -9.80
N GLU A 146 1.33 20.49 -10.32
CA GLU A 146 1.74 20.22 -11.70
C GLU A 146 1.84 18.72 -11.95
N LEU A 147 2.47 17.97 -11.02
CA LEU A 147 2.62 16.52 -11.14
C LEU A 147 1.29 15.80 -10.96
N GLN A 148 0.43 16.30 -10.07
CA GLN A 148 -0.95 15.80 -9.93
C GLN A 148 -1.69 15.88 -11.27
N GLN A 149 -1.59 17.00 -11.99
CA GLN A 149 -2.23 17.19 -13.30
C GLN A 149 -1.61 16.29 -14.37
N LEU A 150 -0.30 16.05 -14.35
CA LEU A 150 0.34 15.10 -15.27
C LEU A 150 -0.14 13.67 -15.03
N ARG A 151 -0.24 13.25 -13.78
CA ARG A 151 -0.63 11.90 -13.41
C ARG A 151 -2.02 11.50 -13.88
N ILE A 152 -2.98 12.42 -13.82
CA ILE A 152 -4.37 12.14 -14.25
C ILE A 152 -4.55 12.08 -15.78
N LYS A 153 -3.57 12.52 -16.57
CA LYS A 153 -3.64 12.40 -18.05
C LYS A 153 -3.51 10.96 -18.54
N THR A 154 -3.02 10.03 -17.70
CA THR A 154 -2.82 8.64 -18.07
C THR A 154 -3.41 7.67 -17.05
N LYS A 155 -3.64 6.42 -17.46
CA LYS A 155 -4.02 5.36 -16.53
C LYS A 155 -2.83 5.00 -15.64
N PRO A 156 -3.03 4.72 -14.34
CA PRO A 156 -1.99 4.18 -13.49
C PRO A 156 -1.57 2.79 -13.95
N GLY A 157 -0.38 2.36 -13.56
CA GLY A 157 0.21 1.08 -13.95
C GLY A 157 0.38 0.10 -12.80
N LEU A 158 0.55 -1.16 -13.17
CA LEU A 158 0.96 -2.25 -12.28
C LEU A 158 2.47 -2.15 -11.98
N LEU A 159 3.28 -1.85 -13.01
CA LEU A 159 4.73 -1.71 -12.94
C LEU A 159 5.10 -0.23 -12.96
N PRO A 160 5.36 0.39 -11.80
CA PRO A 160 5.65 1.80 -11.72
C PRO A 160 7.11 2.13 -12.10
N PRO A 161 7.35 3.33 -12.67
CA PRO A 161 8.66 3.76 -13.16
C PRO A 161 9.74 3.81 -12.07
N PHE A 162 9.39 3.97 -10.81
CA PHE A 162 10.37 4.01 -9.73
C PHE A 162 11.18 2.70 -9.58
N TYR A 163 10.73 1.58 -10.14
CA TYR A 163 11.55 0.35 -10.23
C TYR A 163 12.72 0.47 -11.22
N VAL A 164 12.74 1.52 -12.04
CA VAL A 164 13.90 1.82 -12.91
C VAL A 164 14.93 2.62 -12.15
N ASP A 165 14.51 3.68 -11.47
CA ASP A 165 15.40 4.69 -10.88
C ASP A 165 15.71 4.38 -9.40
N MET A 166 14.87 3.57 -8.73
CA MET A 166 15.01 3.14 -7.32
C MET A 166 15.20 4.31 -6.34
N PRO A 167 14.29 5.29 -6.34
CA PRO A 167 14.36 6.46 -5.48
C PRO A 167 14.21 6.11 -4.01
N ASP A 168 14.90 6.85 -3.15
CA ASP A 168 14.86 6.69 -1.69
C ASP A 168 13.97 7.76 -1.02
N THR A 169 13.77 8.92 -1.66
CA THR A 169 12.95 10.02 -1.11
C THR A 169 11.66 10.23 -1.90
N LEU A 170 10.71 10.97 -1.30
CA LEU A 170 9.46 11.32 -1.97
C LEU A 170 9.72 12.22 -3.20
N GLU A 171 10.65 13.14 -3.08
CA GLU A 171 11.06 14.06 -4.15
C GLU A 171 11.64 13.29 -5.34
N GLU A 172 12.49 12.31 -5.07
CA GLU A 172 13.06 11.44 -6.10
C GLU A 172 11.99 10.57 -6.78
N ILE A 173 11.00 10.07 -5.99
CA ILE A 173 9.84 9.36 -6.53
C ILE A 173 9.06 10.27 -7.49
N GLN A 174 8.78 11.50 -7.08
CA GLN A 174 8.06 12.48 -7.90
C GLN A 174 8.82 12.81 -9.19
N GLU A 175 10.13 12.97 -9.10
CA GLU A 175 10.97 13.25 -10.28
C GLU A 175 11.05 12.05 -11.25
N SER A 176 11.17 10.82 -10.73
CA SER A 176 11.10 9.60 -11.55
C SER A 176 9.76 9.48 -12.29
N GLU A 177 8.66 9.76 -11.59
CA GLU A 177 7.33 9.75 -12.20
C GLU A 177 7.14 10.88 -13.22
N ARG A 178 7.65 12.08 -12.96
CA ARG A 178 7.62 13.22 -13.91
C ARG A 178 8.32 12.84 -15.21
N LYS A 179 9.56 12.36 -15.16
CA LYS A 179 10.33 11.91 -16.33
C LYS A 179 9.59 10.88 -17.17
N TYR A 180 8.99 9.91 -16.48
CA TYR A 180 8.21 8.90 -17.17
C TYR A 180 6.96 9.48 -17.84
N LEU A 181 6.20 10.33 -17.12
CA LEU A 181 4.94 10.91 -17.62
C LEU A 181 5.17 11.82 -18.82
N GLU A 182 6.18 12.68 -18.77
CA GLU A 182 6.56 13.57 -19.89
C GLU A 182 6.92 12.74 -21.13
N ALA A 183 7.82 11.77 -20.98
CA ALA A 183 8.20 10.88 -22.08
C ALA A 183 7.01 10.04 -22.60
N TYR A 184 6.09 9.65 -21.72
CA TYR A 184 4.90 8.91 -22.11
C TYR A 184 3.93 9.77 -22.92
N LEU A 185 3.75 11.03 -22.57
CA LEU A 185 2.85 11.93 -23.30
C LEU A 185 3.35 12.21 -24.71
N GLU A 186 4.66 12.22 -24.94
CA GLU A 186 5.26 12.36 -26.26
C GLU A 186 5.20 11.06 -27.08
N HIS A 187 5.62 9.95 -26.46
CA HIS A 187 5.76 8.64 -27.13
C HIS A 187 5.22 7.49 -26.28
N PRO A 188 3.89 7.30 -26.16
CA PRO A 188 3.28 6.39 -25.19
C PRO A 188 3.80 4.94 -25.30
N PHE A 189 3.71 4.34 -26.48
CA PHE A 189 4.09 2.94 -26.68
C PHE A 189 5.60 2.70 -26.48
N ARG A 190 6.43 3.58 -27.05
CA ARG A 190 7.90 3.47 -26.95
C ARG A 190 8.37 3.60 -25.50
N THR A 191 7.75 4.50 -24.74
CA THR A 191 8.08 4.72 -23.33
C THR A 191 7.69 3.53 -22.49
N ASP A 192 6.44 3.03 -22.63
CA ASP A 192 5.99 1.85 -21.88
C ASP A 192 6.87 0.64 -22.17
N TRP A 193 7.23 0.39 -23.45
CA TRP A 193 8.10 -0.71 -23.85
C TRP A 193 9.50 -0.59 -23.25
N LYS A 194 10.09 0.60 -23.32
CA LYS A 194 11.43 0.89 -22.74
C LYS A 194 11.43 0.67 -21.22
N TYR A 195 10.44 1.20 -20.51
CA TYR A 195 10.34 1.05 -19.06
C TYR A 195 10.05 -0.38 -18.66
N PHE A 196 9.20 -1.09 -19.38
CA PHE A 196 8.93 -2.50 -19.12
C PHE A 196 10.22 -3.33 -19.08
N TRP A 197 11.04 -3.26 -20.12
CA TRP A 197 12.29 -4.04 -20.15
C TRP A 197 13.30 -3.60 -19.12
N LYS A 198 13.39 -2.31 -18.81
CA LYS A 198 14.26 -1.84 -17.74
C LYS A 198 13.80 -2.36 -16.37
N ILE A 199 12.48 -2.33 -16.08
CA ILE A 199 11.91 -2.85 -14.84
C ILE A 199 12.19 -4.35 -14.72
N VAL A 200 11.86 -5.12 -15.75
CA VAL A 200 12.12 -6.58 -15.78
C VAL A 200 13.61 -6.88 -15.57
N GLY A 201 14.48 -6.16 -16.23
CA GLY A 201 15.94 -6.31 -16.04
C GLY A 201 16.37 -6.02 -14.60
N ASN A 202 15.91 -4.93 -13.99
CA ASN A 202 16.25 -4.59 -12.61
C ASN A 202 15.73 -5.62 -11.60
N ILE A 203 14.53 -6.16 -11.83
CA ILE A 203 13.93 -7.19 -10.97
C ILE A 203 14.73 -8.50 -11.06
N LEU A 204 15.04 -8.95 -12.29
CA LEU A 204 15.68 -10.26 -12.51
C LEU A 204 17.17 -10.25 -12.15
N PHE A 205 17.91 -9.19 -12.53
CA PHE A 205 19.37 -9.18 -12.42
C PHE A 205 19.89 -8.45 -11.19
N LYS A 206 19.17 -7.47 -10.66
CA LYS A 206 19.62 -6.71 -9.48
C LYS A 206 18.93 -7.14 -8.18
N GLY A 207 17.98 -8.07 -8.24
CA GLY A 207 17.25 -8.55 -7.06
C GLY A 207 16.53 -7.43 -6.29
N LYS A 208 16.40 -6.24 -6.87
CA LYS A 208 15.83 -5.06 -6.24
C LYS A 208 14.31 -5.22 -6.21
N ARG A 209 13.81 -5.52 -5.03
CA ARG A 209 12.37 -5.66 -4.76
C ARG A 209 11.94 -4.51 -3.85
N SER A 210 10.70 -4.08 -3.97
CA SER A 210 10.10 -3.22 -2.94
C SER A 210 10.20 -3.94 -1.61
N LYS A 211 11.00 -3.42 -0.69
CA LYS A 211 11.02 -3.87 0.71
C LYS A 211 9.66 -3.64 1.35
#